data_6d2c6f0f951b66d460e0bf4c7042b4ac
#
_entry.id   6d2c6f0f951b66d460e0bf4c7042b4ac
#
_cell.length_a   1.000
_cell.length_b   1.000
_cell.length_c   1.000
_cell.angle_alpha   90.00
_cell.angle_beta   90.00
_cell.angle_gamma   90.00
#
_symmetry.space_group_name_H-M   'P 1'
#
loop_
_entity.id
_entity.type
_entity.pdbx_description
1 polymer ?
#
loop_
_entity_poly.entity_id
_entity_poly.type
_entity_poly.pdbx_seq_one_letter_code
_entity_poly.pdbx_strand_id
1 'polypeptide(L)'
;KEAKDPEVATCVSCHGKAHGTAADRGPHGVRAVADLDSPVYPKNVAKTCATCHADQKRMAGREYHGRPIGHEQYAQWSQSVHAEALLQKGDLSAPTCNDCHGNHGALPPDVDSVANACGVCHSKVASLFSATRMKHAFEKAALPGCATCHGAHEIHHPTVEMLGMEQEAVCVRCHAEGKYGATVAGAKAARKFREDLDALRVEIQSAEATIETAERLGMAIRGPASDPRTDVRLHLRKASDALTAARVEIHSFASEPLENILALGRQIAAEAQQSAETAIRQYHARRMWLAGSLVPIVLVIGVLLVYIRTLPVPPPASEATPPDPPA
;
A
#
# COMPACT_ATOMS: atom_id res chain seq x y z
N LYS A 1 -13.92 -47.69 18.26
CA LYS A 1 -13.84 -47.23 19.69
C LYS A 1 -12.91 -46.04 19.67
N GLU A 2 -13.44 -44.85 19.32
CA GLU A 2 -12.73 -43.61 19.49
C GLU A 2 -12.54 -43.38 21.00
N ALA A 3 -11.32 -43.34 21.45
CA ALA A 3 -10.99 -42.90 22.78
C ALA A 3 -11.57 -41.47 22.90
N LYS A 4 -12.41 -41.27 23.90
CA LYS A 4 -12.84 -39.93 24.30
C LYS A 4 -11.62 -39.21 24.86
N ASP A 5 -10.82 -38.63 23.97
CA ASP A 5 -9.83 -37.65 24.39
C ASP A 5 -10.62 -36.43 24.89
N PRO A 6 -10.57 -36.07 26.16
CA PRO A 6 -11.31 -34.94 26.71
C PRO A 6 -10.86 -33.61 26.15
N GLU A 7 -9.81 -33.59 25.35
CA GLU A 7 -9.24 -32.39 24.70
C GLU A 7 -9.69 -32.20 23.24
N VAL A 8 -10.48 -33.13 22.68
CA VAL A 8 -10.99 -32.98 21.29
C VAL A 8 -12.05 -31.88 21.25
N ALA A 9 -11.84 -30.92 20.34
CA ALA A 9 -12.81 -29.86 20.10
C ALA A 9 -14.14 -30.44 19.59
N THR A 10 -15.25 -29.95 20.15
CA THR A 10 -16.61 -30.27 19.71
C THR A 10 -17.20 -29.12 18.92
N CYS A 11 -18.36 -29.33 18.28
CA CYS A 11 -19.07 -28.23 17.59
C CYS A 11 -19.27 -27.02 18.50
N VAL A 12 -19.62 -27.26 19.77
CA VAL A 12 -19.85 -26.19 20.75
C VAL A 12 -18.55 -25.49 21.17
N SER A 13 -17.40 -26.16 21.09
CA SER A 13 -16.11 -25.55 21.42
C SER A 13 -15.75 -24.43 20.43
N CYS A 14 -16.09 -24.62 19.16
CA CYS A 14 -15.84 -23.62 18.12
C CYS A 14 -17.03 -22.67 17.92
N HIS A 15 -18.28 -23.18 17.89
CA HIS A 15 -19.46 -22.39 17.56
C HIS A 15 -20.15 -21.75 18.79
N GLY A 16 -19.75 -22.09 20.00
CA GLY A 16 -20.40 -21.63 21.23
C GLY A 16 -21.79 -22.23 21.42
N LYS A 17 -22.32 -22.13 22.64
CA LYS A 17 -23.71 -22.49 22.94
C LYS A 17 -24.63 -21.38 22.46
N ALA A 18 -25.73 -21.74 21.77
CA ALA A 18 -26.79 -20.81 21.50
C ALA A 18 -27.48 -20.36 22.79
N HIS A 19 -27.61 -19.05 22.98
CA HIS A 19 -28.42 -18.44 24.01
C HIS A 19 -29.60 -17.74 23.32
N GLY A 20 -30.82 -17.88 23.89
CA GLY A 20 -31.98 -17.17 23.38
C GLY A 20 -33.07 -18.05 22.76
N THR A 21 -33.91 -17.45 21.91
CA THR A 21 -35.06 -18.10 21.27
C THR A 21 -34.66 -19.12 20.20
N ALA A 22 -35.63 -19.91 19.73
CA ALA A 22 -35.37 -20.86 18.64
C ALA A 22 -34.88 -20.19 17.36
N ALA A 23 -35.17 -18.89 17.13
CA ALA A 23 -34.74 -18.10 16.01
C ALA A 23 -33.23 -17.75 16.08
N ASP A 24 -32.67 -17.67 17.27
CA ASP A 24 -31.25 -17.36 17.52
C ASP A 24 -30.36 -18.61 17.45
N ARG A 25 -30.99 -19.79 17.33
CA ARG A 25 -30.31 -21.07 17.29
C ARG A 25 -30.08 -21.47 15.84
N GLY A 26 -28.83 -21.45 15.40
CA GLY A 26 -28.44 -22.14 14.20
C GLY A 26 -28.73 -23.67 14.30
N PRO A 27 -28.58 -24.42 13.21
CA PRO A 27 -28.68 -25.86 13.22
C PRO A 27 -27.77 -26.42 14.32
N HIS A 28 -28.24 -27.42 15.05
CA HIS A 28 -27.51 -28.06 16.16
C HIS A 28 -27.37 -27.24 17.46
N GLY A 29 -28.13 -26.17 17.69
CA GLY A 29 -28.12 -25.40 18.91
C GLY A 29 -26.86 -24.59 19.16
N VAL A 30 -26.17 -24.18 18.08
CA VAL A 30 -25.00 -23.29 18.09
C VAL A 30 -25.36 -21.89 17.62
N ARG A 31 -24.53 -20.89 17.92
CA ARG A 31 -24.75 -19.51 17.47
C ARG A 31 -24.68 -19.41 15.94
N ALA A 32 -25.51 -18.55 15.36
CA ALA A 32 -25.43 -18.23 13.93
C ALA A 32 -24.09 -17.57 13.60
N VAL A 33 -23.54 -17.87 12.42
CA VAL A 33 -22.27 -17.29 11.95
C VAL A 33 -22.35 -15.76 11.83
N ALA A 34 -23.51 -15.24 11.46
CA ALA A 34 -23.72 -13.79 11.30
C ALA A 34 -23.88 -13.04 12.63
N ASP A 35 -24.02 -13.74 13.76
CA ASP A 35 -24.04 -13.11 15.08
C ASP A 35 -22.65 -12.55 15.43
N LEU A 36 -22.57 -11.25 15.71
CA LEU A 36 -21.30 -10.55 16.00
C LEU A 36 -20.57 -11.14 17.22
N ASP A 37 -21.31 -11.72 18.16
CA ASP A 37 -20.77 -12.39 19.35
C ASP A 37 -20.46 -13.87 19.08
N SER A 38 -20.75 -14.39 17.88
CA SER A 38 -20.44 -15.77 17.53
C SER A 38 -18.92 -15.99 17.54
N PRO A 39 -18.42 -17.06 18.15
CA PRO A 39 -17.01 -17.43 18.09
C PRO A 39 -16.49 -17.66 16.65
N VAL A 40 -17.40 -17.95 15.72
CA VAL A 40 -17.09 -18.15 14.29
C VAL A 40 -17.49 -16.96 13.41
N TYR A 41 -17.86 -15.82 13.99
CA TYR A 41 -17.93 -14.57 13.25
C TYR A 41 -16.52 -14.19 12.74
N PRO A 42 -16.34 -13.70 11.52
CA PRO A 42 -15.01 -13.51 10.92
C PRO A 42 -13.96 -12.86 11.82
N LYS A 43 -14.32 -11.80 12.57
CA LYS A 43 -13.39 -11.14 13.50
C LYS A 43 -13.03 -11.97 14.73
N ASN A 44 -13.78 -13.00 15.05
CA ASN A 44 -13.59 -13.82 16.25
C ASN A 44 -12.90 -15.16 15.95
N VAL A 45 -12.94 -15.65 14.71
CA VAL A 45 -12.43 -16.97 14.32
C VAL A 45 -11.00 -17.20 14.78
N ALA A 46 -10.09 -16.27 14.50
CA ALA A 46 -8.69 -16.43 14.85
C ALA A 46 -8.49 -16.56 16.36
N LYS A 47 -9.23 -15.78 17.15
CA LYS A 47 -9.23 -15.87 18.63
C LYS A 47 -9.82 -17.18 19.11
N THR A 48 -10.85 -17.68 18.44
CA THR A 48 -11.46 -18.99 18.75
C THR A 48 -10.47 -20.12 18.53
N CYS A 49 -9.75 -20.14 17.42
CA CYS A 49 -8.70 -21.12 17.17
C CYS A 49 -7.56 -21.01 18.20
N ALA A 50 -7.20 -19.79 18.59
CA ALA A 50 -6.14 -19.52 19.55
C ALA A 50 -6.43 -20.09 20.95
N THR A 51 -7.69 -20.30 21.34
CA THR A 51 -8.02 -20.90 22.64
C THR A 51 -7.36 -22.26 22.88
N CYS A 52 -7.04 -22.96 21.79
CA CYS A 52 -6.30 -24.22 21.82
C CYS A 52 -4.90 -24.07 21.21
N HIS A 53 -4.81 -23.47 20.02
CA HIS A 53 -3.56 -23.40 19.25
C HIS A 53 -2.53 -22.39 19.78
N ALA A 54 -2.91 -21.47 20.67
CA ALA A 54 -1.96 -20.61 21.38
C ALA A 54 -1.62 -21.10 22.79
N ASP A 55 -2.20 -22.21 23.23
CA ASP A 55 -1.91 -22.80 24.54
C ASP A 55 -0.69 -23.73 24.42
N GLN A 56 0.45 -23.28 24.95
CA GLN A 56 1.71 -24.03 24.93
C GLN A 56 1.58 -25.42 25.56
N LYS A 57 0.80 -25.57 26.64
CA LYS A 57 0.64 -26.87 27.30
C LYS A 57 -0.16 -27.83 26.44
N ARG A 58 -1.21 -27.35 25.77
CA ARG A 58 -2.01 -28.16 24.84
C ARG A 58 -1.24 -28.57 23.60
N MET A 59 -0.39 -27.68 23.09
CA MET A 59 0.38 -27.92 21.86
C MET A 59 1.65 -28.74 22.13
N ALA A 60 2.09 -28.86 23.40
CA ALA A 60 3.29 -29.62 23.76
C ALA A 60 3.21 -31.08 23.29
N GLY A 61 4.22 -31.52 22.55
CA GLY A 61 4.32 -32.89 22.02
C GLY A 61 3.36 -33.23 20.87
N ARG A 62 2.58 -32.25 20.36
CA ARG A 62 1.74 -32.46 19.18
C ARG A 62 2.56 -32.27 17.91
N GLU A 63 2.37 -33.16 16.95
CA GLU A 63 3.09 -33.17 15.69
C GLU A 63 2.12 -33.30 14.51
N TYR A 64 2.53 -32.74 13.37
CA TYR A 64 1.88 -32.96 12.09
C TYR A 64 2.92 -33.43 11.07
N HIS A 65 2.75 -34.61 10.53
CA HIS A 65 3.73 -35.27 9.65
C HIS A 65 5.15 -35.28 10.22
N GLY A 66 5.29 -35.59 11.52
CA GLY A 66 6.59 -35.66 12.22
C GLY A 66 7.25 -34.32 12.49
N ARG A 67 6.51 -33.21 12.34
CA ARG A 67 6.97 -31.86 12.67
C ARG A 67 6.19 -31.32 13.87
N PRO A 68 6.86 -30.78 14.89
CA PRO A 68 6.18 -30.17 16.03
C PRO A 68 5.27 -29.04 15.58
N ILE A 69 4.08 -28.97 16.15
CA ILE A 69 3.14 -27.85 15.95
C ILE A 69 3.47 -26.79 17.01
N GLY A 70 3.86 -25.60 16.56
CA GLY A 70 4.09 -24.45 17.45
C GLY A 70 2.80 -23.93 18.10
N HIS A 71 2.91 -22.86 18.86
CA HIS A 71 1.78 -22.20 19.51
C HIS A 71 1.78 -20.68 19.27
N GLU A 72 2.67 -20.21 18.39
CA GLU A 72 2.87 -18.79 18.10
C GLU A 72 2.02 -18.27 16.92
N GLN A 73 1.33 -19.16 16.20
CA GLN A 73 0.65 -18.84 14.94
C GLN A 73 -0.37 -17.71 15.08
N TYR A 74 -1.11 -17.66 16.18
CA TYR A 74 -2.05 -16.57 16.43
C TYR A 74 -1.33 -15.24 16.65
N ALA A 75 -0.26 -15.23 17.43
CA ALA A 75 0.54 -14.02 17.65
C ALA A 75 1.16 -13.50 16.36
N GLN A 76 1.69 -14.40 15.53
CA GLN A 76 2.22 -14.08 14.19
C GLN A 76 1.13 -13.54 13.27
N TRP A 77 -0.03 -14.24 13.16
CA TRP A 77 -1.14 -13.78 12.33
C TRP A 77 -1.65 -12.40 12.76
N SER A 78 -1.73 -12.13 14.07
CA SER A 78 -2.20 -10.84 14.57
C SER A 78 -1.34 -9.64 14.16
N GLN A 79 -0.12 -9.87 13.70
CA GLN A 79 0.80 -8.85 13.16
C GLN A 79 0.79 -8.80 11.62
N SER A 80 -0.02 -9.64 10.97
CA SER A 80 -0.09 -9.72 9.52
C SER A 80 -0.95 -8.63 8.89
N VAL A 81 -0.74 -8.40 7.58
CA VAL A 81 -1.60 -7.54 6.75
C VAL A 81 -3.05 -8.00 6.74
N HIS A 82 -3.29 -9.30 6.88
CA HIS A 82 -4.63 -9.87 6.92
C HIS A 82 -5.36 -9.52 8.22
N ALA A 83 -4.67 -9.61 9.36
CA ALA A 83 -5.23 -9.17 10.64
C ALA A 83 -5.47 -7.66 10.68
N GLU A 84 -4.56 -6.86 10.11
CA GLU A 84 -4.75 -5.42 9.96
C GLU A 84 -6.01 -5.10 9.15
N ALA A 85 -6.18 -5.73 7.97
CA ALA A 85 -7.34 -5.55 7.13
C ALA A 85 -8.64 -5.92 7.86
N LEU A 86 -8.68 -7.07 8.51
CA LEU A 86 -9.85 -7.57 9.21
C LEU A 86 -10.20 -6.76 10.45
N LEU A 87 -9.22 -6.56 11.34
CA LEU A 87 -9.47 -6.05 12.69
C LEU A 87 -9.47 -4.53 12.74
N GLN A 88 -8.57 -3.86 11.99
CA GLN A 88 -8.42 -2.40 12.02
C GLN A 88 -9.24 -1.72 10.93
N LYS A 89 -9.22 -2.25 9.68
CA LYS A 89 -9.95 -1.67 8.54
C LYS A 89 -11.39 -2.21 8.42
N GLY A 90 -11.71 -3.29 9.11
CA GLY A 90 -13.05 -3.89 9.11
C GLY A 90 -13.40 -4.67 7.84
N ASP A 91 -12.41 -5.05 7.05
CA ASP A 91 -12.59 -5.85 5.86
C ASP A 91 -12.87 -7.31 6.22
N LEU A 92 -14.13 -7.70 6.18
CA LEU A 92 -14.58 -9.06 6.51
C LEU A 92 -14.19 -10.11 5.47
N SER A 93 -13.64 -9.71 4.33
CA SER A 93 -13.09 -10.62 3.32
C SER A 93 -11.63 -11.01 3.58
N ALA A 94 -10.97 -10.32 4.52
CA ALA A 94 -9.59 -10.64 4.89
C ALA A 94 -9.52 -12.00 5.61
N PRO A 95 -8.58 -12.89 5.19
CA PRO A 95 -8.55 -14.26 5.65
C PRO A 95 -8.12 -14.42 7.11
N THR A 96 -8.73 -15.42 7.76
CA THR A 96 -8.38 -15.90 9.08
C THR A 96 -7.87 -17.34 9.00
N CYS A 97 -7.73 -18.00 10.14
CA CYS A 97 -7.17 -19.37 10.23
C CYS A 97 -7.89 -20.36 9.30
N ASN A 98 -9.23 -20.33 9.32
CA ASN A 98 -10.06 -21.28 8.56
C ASN A 98 -10.02 -21.07 7.05
N ASP A 99 -9.72 -19.87 6.58
CA ASP A 99 -9.68 -19.57 5.15
C ASP A 99 -8.44 -20.21 4.48
N CYS A 100 -7.38 -20.42 5.28
CA CYS A 100 -6.17 -21.13 4.83
C CYS A 100 -6.16 -22.60 5.22
N HIS A 101 -6.74 -22.97 6.38
CA HIS A 101 -6.67 -24.33 6.92
C HIS A 101 -7.97 -25.13 6.78
N GLY A 102 -9.06 -24.50 6.31
CA GLY A 102 -10.38 -25.12 6.26
C GLY A 102 -11.08 -25.16 7.61
N ASN A 103 -12.36 -25.53 7.58
CA ASN A 103 -13.24 -25.58 8.76
C ASN A 103 -13.44 -27.01 9.28
N HIS A 104 -14.35 -27.75 8.65
CA HIS A 104 -14.74 -29.09 9.04
C HIS A 104 -13.94 -30.18 8.33
N GLY A 105 -12.86 -29.81 7.70
CA GLY A 105 -11.86 -30.64 7.04
C GLY A 105 -10.50 -29.98 7.14
N ALA A 106 -9.49 -30.62 6.60
CA ALA A 106 -8.12 -30.16 6.72
C ALA A 106 -7.73 -29.08 5.69
N LEU A 107 -8.51 -28.94 4.61
CA LEU A 107 -8.19 -28.07 3.47
C LEU A 107 -9.43 -27.29 3.02
N PRO A 108 -9.24 -26.03 2.56
CA PRO A 108 -10.28 -25.28 1.87
C PRO A 108 -10.74 -26.03 0.59
N PRO A 109 -11.98 -25.82 0.12
CA PRO A 109 -12.43 -26.36 -1.16
C PRO A 109 -11.50 -25.96 -2.31
N ASP A 110 -11.32 -26.84 -3.28
CA ASP A 110 -10.50 -26.65 -4.49
C ASP A 110 -8.99 -26.40 -4.24
N VAL A 111 -8.51 -26.77 -3.06
CA VAL A 111 -7.10 -26.64 -2.70
C VAL A 111 -6.54 -27.98 -2.29
N ASP A 112 -5.51 -28.45 -2.98
CA ASP A 112 -4.84 -29.73 -2.75
C ASP A 112 -3.81 -29.69 -1.61
N SER A 113 -3.44 -28.52 -1.16
CA SER A 113 -2.54 -28.28 -0.02
C SER A 113 -2.71 -26.88 0.55
N VAL A 114 -2.57 -26.72 1.88
CA VAL A 114 -2.53 -25.40 2.54
C VAL A 114 -1.48 -24.47 1.92
N ALA A 115 -0.38 -25.03 1.40
CA ALA A 115 0.64 -24.26 0.68
C ALA A 115 0.10 -23.52 -0.56
N ASN A 116 -1.03 -23.97 -1.11
CA ASN A 116 -1.67 -23.39 -2.30
C ASN A 116 -2.86 -22.48 -1.97
N ALA A 117 -3.26 -22.39 -0.69
CA ALA A 117 -4.43 -21.61 -0.26
C ALA A 117 -4.37 -20.12 -0.68
N CYS A 118 -3.17 -19.54 -0.74
CA CYS A 118 -2.99 -18.12 -1.15
C CYS A 118 -3.59 -17.82 -2.52
N GLY A 119 -3.47 -18.75 -3.47
CA GLY A 119 -3.93 -18.61 -4.85
C GLY A 119 -5.45 -18.50 -5.00
N VAL A 120 -6.23 -18.90 -4.00
CA VAL A 120 -7.69 -18.77 -4.01
C VAL A 120 -8.10 -17.29 -4.10
N CYS A 121 -7.44 -16.43 -3.34
CA CYS A 121 -7.67 -14.99 -3.36
C CYS A 121 -6.69 -14.25 -4.28
N HIS A 122 -5.41 -14.64 -4.27
CA HIS A 122 -4.34 -14.02 -5.06
C HIS A 122 -4.14 -14.73 -6.41
N SER A 123 -5.23 -14.98 -7.14
CA SER A 123 -5.26 -15.83 -8.34
C SER A 123 -4.33 -15.33 -9.46
N LYS A 124 -4.26 -14.01 -9.71
CA LYS A 124 -3.38 -13.44 -10.75
C LYS A 124 -1.91 -13.70 -10.44
N VAL A 125 -1.49 -13.47 -9.20
CA VAL A 125 -0.11 -13.70 -8.75
C VAL A 125 0.23 -15.20 -8.79
N ALA A 126 -0.69 -16.05 -8.32
CA ALA A 126 -0.54 -17.49 -8.38
C ALA A 126 -0.41 -18.00 -9.82
N SER A 127 -1.20 -17.47 -10.76
CA SER A 127 -1.10 -17.80 -12.19
C SER A 127 0.27 -17.42 -12.77
N LEU A 128 0.75 -16.22 -12.49
CA LEU A 128 2.09 -15.79 -12.94
C LEU A 128 3.18 -16.71 -12.40
N PHE A 129 3.17 -16.98 -11.09
CA PHE A 129 4.16 -17.84 -10.44
C PHE A 129 4.11 -19.28 -10.95
N SER A 130 2.94 -19.83 -11.17
CA SER A 130 2.75 -21.25 -11.60
C SER A 130 3.38 -21.53 -12.96
N ALA A 131 3.51 -20.53 -13.84
CA ALA A 131 4.13 -20.66 -15.14
C ALA A 131 5.67 -20.57 -15.13
N THR A 132 6.30 -20.41 -13.96
CA THR A 132 7.71 -20.12 -13.84
C THR A 132 8.57 -21.36 -13.58
N ARG A 133 9.86 -21.27 -13.96
CA ARG A 133 10.87 -22.26 -13.54
C ARG A 133 11.09 -22.27 -12.02
N MET A 134 10.81 -21.16 -11.36
CA MET A 134 10.88 -21.04 -9.89
C MET A 134 9.88 -21.99 -9.22
N LYS A 135 8.63 -22.05 -9.73
CA LYS A 135 7.60 -22.98 -9.23
C LYS A 135 8.10 -24.43 -9.27
N HIS A 136 8.69 -24.86 -10.40
CA HIS A 136 9.26 -26.21 -10.54
C HIS A 136 10.44 -26.45 -9.59
N ALA A 137 11.31 -25.45 -9.38
CA ALA A 137 12.40 -25.56 -8.43
C ALA A 137 11.90 -25.71 -6.99
N PHE A 138 10.84 -25.00 -6.63
CA PHE A 138 10.21 -25.09 -5.31
C PHE A 138 9.56 -26.45 -5.08
N GLU A 139 8.85 -26.97 -6.07
CA GLU A 139 8.27 -28.32 -6.02
C GLU A 139 9.35 -29.39 -5.81
N LYS A 140 10.44 -29.31 -6.59
CA LYS A 140 11.58 -30.24 -6.46
C LYS A 140 12.26 -30.17 -5.10
N ALA A 141 12.29 -28.99 -4.49
CA ALA A 141 12.88 -28.76 -3.17
C ALA A 141 11.89 -28.96 -2.01
N ALA A 142 10.64 -29.35 -2.29
CA ALA A 142 9.56 -29.45 -1.32
C ALA A 142 9.34 -28.14 -0.51
N LEU A 143 9.50 -26.99 -1.16
CA LEU A 143 9.30 -25.68 -0.55
C LEU A 143 7.85 -25.21 -0.73
N PRO A 144 7.23 -24.60 0.30
CA PRO A 144 5.89 -24.05 0.20
C PRO A 144 5.90 -22.78 -0.66
N GLY A 145 5.33 -22.81 -1.86
CA GLY A 145 5.29 -21.76 -2.87
C GLY A 145 5.39 -20.33 -2.35
N CYS A 146 4.26 -19.66 -2.21
CA CYS A 146 4.18 -18.25 -1.79
C CYS A 146 4.80 -18.00 -0.41
N ALA A 147 4.56 -18.92 0.54
CA ALA A 147 5.02 -18.78 1.92
C ALA A 147 6.56 -18.82 2.06
N THR A 148 7.29 -19.37 1.09
CA THR A 148 8.76 -19.34 1.09
C THR A 148 9.31 -17.92 1.07
N CYS A 149 8.65 -17.02 0.37
CA CYS A 149 9.05 -15.60 0.28
C CYS A 149 8.29 -14.69 1.26
N HIS A 150 6.99 -14.95 1.45
CA HIS A 150 6.10 -14.05 2.20
C HIS A 150 5.82 -14.48 3.64
N GLY A 151 6.27 -15.66 4.05
CA GLY A 151 5.84 -16.25 5.33
C GLY A 151 4.44 -16.87 5.24
N ALA A 152 4.01 -17.50 6.34
CA ALA A 152 2.73 -18.19 6.39
C ALA A 152 1.70 -17.50 7.30
N HIS A 153 2.10 -17.08 8.50
CA HIS A 153 1.21 -16.46 9.48
C HIS A 153 1.49 -14.96 9.64
N GLU A 154 2.77 -14.59 9.82
CA GLU A 154 3.21 -13.20 9.91
C GLU A 154 3.51 -12.65 8.52
N ILE A 155 2.46 -12.40 7.75
CA ILE A 155 2.60 -11.89 6.38
C ILE A 155 2.60 -10.36 6.43
N HIS A 156 3.74 -9.74 6.12
CA HIS A 156 3.88 -8.29 6.09
C HIS A 156 3.53 -7.70 4.73
N HIS A 157 3.31 -6.38 4.70
CA HIS A 157 3.23 -5.64 3.44
C HIS A 157 4.51 -5.87 2.63
N PRO A 158 4.40 -6.28 1.36
CA PRO A 158 5.57 -6.48 0.53
C PRO A 158 6.24 -5.15 0.24
N THR A 159 7.54 -5.06 0.53
CA THR A 159 8.38 -3.90 0.24
C THR A 159 9.41 -4.22 -0.82
N VAL A 160 10.04 -3.20 -1.39
CA VAL A 160 11.08 -3.37 -2.40
C VAL A 160 12.34 -4.01 -1.79
N GLU A 161 12.54 -3.87 -0.49
CA GLU A 161 13.65 -4.44 0.28
C GLU A 161 13.60 -5.98 0.33
N MET A 162 12.41 -6.58 0.12
CA MET A 162 12.30 -8.05 -0.05
C MET A 162 13.04 -8.58 -1.28
N LEU A 163 13.30 -7.71 -2.25
CA LEU A 163 14.01 -8.06 -3.48
C LEU A 163 15.50 -7.74 -3.35
N GLY A 164 16.30 -8.31 -4.25
CA GLY A 164 17.72 -8.05 -4.27
C GLY A 164 18.55 -9.14 -3.59
N MET A 165 19.78 -8.80 -3.26
CA MET A 165 20.78 -9.71 -2.68
C MET A 165 21.34 -9.21 -1.34
N GLU A 166 20.70 -8.22 -0.75
CA GLU A 166 20.99 -7.69 0.58
C GLU A 166 20.50 -8.66 1.66
N GLN A 167 20.96 -8.48 2.89
CA GLN A 167 20.73 -9.42 3.98
C GLN A 167 19.24 -9.66 4.27
N GLU A 168 18.40 -8.63 4.16
CA GLU A 168 16.97 -8.69 4.40
C GLU A 168 16.17 -9.27 3.22
N ALA A 169 16.78 -9.32 2.02
CA ALA A 169 16.11 -9.76 0.82
C ALA A 169 15.81 -11.27 0.85
N VAL A 170 14.63 -11.66 0.37
CA VAL A 170 14.25 -13.08 0.32
C VAL A 170 15.07 -13.87 -0.71
N CYS A 171 15.53 -13.20 -1.78
CA CYS A 171 16.30 -13.84 -2.85
C CYS A 171 17.65 -14.38 -2.36
N VAL A 172 18.31 -13.68 -1.41
CA VAL A 172 19.62 -14.08 -0.89
C VAL A 172 19.61 -15.46 -0.22
N ARG A 173 18.43 -15.85 0.31
CA ARG A 173 18.29 -17.16 1.00
C ARG A 173 18.65 -18.34 0.11
N CYS A 174 18.43 -18.21 -1.22
CA CYS A 174 18.68 -19.26 -2.20
C CYS A 174 19.75 -18.87 -3.23
N HIS A 175 19.87 -17.60 -3.59
CA HIS A 175 20.77 -17.15 -4.66
C HIS A 175 22.13 -16.65 -4.18
N ALA A 176 22.40 -16.61 -2.87
CA ALA A 176 23.73 -16.33 -2.34
C ALA A 176 24.72 -17.43 -2.71
N GLU A 177 26.01 -17.07 -2.74
CA GLU A 177 27.09 -18.02 -2.99
C GLU A 177 27.04 -19.22 -2.03
N GLY A 178 27.26 -20.41 -2.55
CA GLY A 178 27.16 -21.65 -1.78
C GLY A 178 25.75 -22.15 -1.47
N LYS A 179 24.70 -21.48 -1.94
CA LYS A 179 23.31 -21.93 -1.77
C LYS A 179 22.81 -22.72 -2.99
N TYR A 180 21.72 -23.47 -2.79
CA TYR A 180 21.13 -24.35 -3.81
C TYR A 180 20.82 -23.66 -5.14
N GLY A 181 20.29 -22.43 -5.11
CA GLY A 181 19.93 -21.62 -6.28
C GLY A 181 21.02 -20.61 -6.71
N ALA A 182 22.24 -20.75 -6.20
CA ALA A 182 23.33 -19.81 -6.48
C ALA A 182 23.70 -19.82 -7.97
N THR A 183 23.25 -18.78 -8.69
CA THR A 183 23.64 -18.51 -10.07
C THR A 183 23.90 -17.02 -10.23
N VAL A 184 24.90 -16.69 -11.05
CA VAL A 184 25.21 -15.28 -11.39
C VAL A 184 23.99 -14.60 -12.03
N ALA A 185 23.27 -15.31 -12.89
CA ALA A 185 22.08 -14.80 -13.56
C ALA A 185 20.94 -14.53 -12.57
N GLY A 186 20.69 -15.44 -11.62
CA GLY A 186 19.66 -15.29 -10.59
C GLY A 186 19.94 -14.11 -9.66
N ALA A 187 21.18 -13.99 -9.18
CA ALA A 187 21.60 -12.88 -8.34
C ALA A 187 21.51 -11.52 -9.09
N LYS A 188 21.91 -11.49 -10.36
CA LYS A 188 21.79 -10.29 -11.21
C LYS A 188 20.33 -9.89 -11.42
N ALA A 189 19.46 -10.85 -11.72
CA ALA A 189 18.04 -10.59 -11.91
C ALA A 189 17.38 -10.04 -10.62
N ALA A 190 17.71 -10.64 -9.46
CA ALA A 190 17.19 -10.19 -8.17
C ALA A 190 17.56 -8.72 -7.88
N ARG A 191 18.82 -8.33 -8.11
CA ARG A 191 19.26 -6.93 -7.96
C ARG A 191 18.52 -6.01 -8.93
N LYS A 192 18.46 -6.40 -10.22
CA LYS A 192 17.77 -5.59 -11.23
C LYS A 192 16.29 -5.36 -10.88
N PHE A 193 15.58 -6.36 -10.42
CA PHE A 193 14.19 -6.20 -9.99
C PHE A 193 14.03 -5.18 -8.86
N ARG A 194 14.92 -5.19 -7.88
CA ARG A 194 14.93 -4.21 -6.81
C ARG A 194 15.22 -2.80 -7.34
N GLU A 195 16.30 -2.64 -8.09
CA GLU A 195 16.75 -1.37 -8.65
C GLU A 195 15.65 -0.73 -9.51
N ASP A 196 15.02 -1.50 -10.37
CA ASP A 196 14.02 -1.02 -11.31
C ASP A 196 12.71 -0.58 -10.61
N LEU A 197 12.24 -1.36 -9.62
CA LEU A 197 11.05 -0.99 -8.84
C LEU A 197 11.31 0.20 -7.93
N ASP A 198 12.49 0.25 -7.31
CA ASP A 198 12.88 1.36 -6.45
C ASP A 198 13.03 2.66 -7.24
N ALA A 199 13.61 2.60 -8.43
CA ALA A 199 13.73 3.75 -9.32
C ALA A 199 12.35 4.34 -9.65
N LEU A 200 11.38 3.53 -10.07
CA LEU A 200 10.03 4.04 -10.35
C LEU A 200 9.37 4.62 -9.10
N ARG A 201 9.54 3.99 -7.93
CA ARG A 201 9.03 4.51 -6.66
C ARG A 201 9.59 5.90 -6.35
N VAL A 202 10.90 6.08 -6.51
CA VAL A 202 11.58 7.36 -6.26
C VAL A 202 11.13 8.43 -7.26
N GLU A 203 10.97 8.08 -8.53
CA GLU A 203 10.47 8.99 -9.56
C GLU A 203 9.04 9.47 -9.27
N ILE A 204 8.15 8.58 -8.83
CA ILE A 204 6.78 8.94 -8.40
C ILE A 204 6.83 9.90 -7.20
N GLN A 205 7.63 9.61 -6.18
CA GLN A 205 7.77 10.46 -4.99
C GLN A 205 8.35 11.84 -5.35
N SER A 206 9.31 11.90 -6.27
CA SER A 206 9.88 13.16 -6.77
C SER A 206 8.83 14.01 -7.50
N ALA A 207 8.03 13.37 -8.36
CA ALA A 207 6.94 14.05 -9.07
C ALA A 207 5.88 14.58 -8.08
N GLU A 208 5.51 13.79 -7.08
CA GLU A 208 4.56 14.18 -6.04
C GLU A 208 5.05 15.39 -5.25
N ALA A 209 6.30 15.39 -4.80
CA ALA A 209 6.90 16.51 -4.07
C ALA A 209 6.97 17.80 -4.93
N THR A 210 7.19 17.66 -6.24
CA THR A 210 7.21 18.78 -7.18
C THR A 210 5.80 19.36 -7.39
N ILE A 211 4.79 18.50 -7.51
CA ILE A 211 3.37 18.90 -7.59
C ILE A 211 2.96 19.66 -6.32
N GLU A 212 3.25 19.11 -5.14
CA GLU A 212 2.96 19.77 -3.86
C GLU A 212 3.64 21.16 -3.77
N THR A 213 4.85 21.27 -4.29
CA THR A 213 5.57 22.55 -4.30
C THR A 213 4.86 23.57 -5.19
N ALA A 214 4.43 23.19 -6.39
CA ALA A 214 3.68 24.05 -7.29
C ALA A 214 2.33 24.49 -6.67
N GLU A 215 1.62 23.56 -6.02
CA GLU A 215 0.36 23.86 -5.35
C GLU A 215 0.53 24.82 -4.18
N ARG A 216 1.57 24.63 -3.34
CA ARG A 216 1.90 25.56 -2.26
C ARG A 216 2.21 26.98 -2.76
N LEU A 217 2.71 27.12 -3.97
CA LEU A 217 2.91 28.41 -4.64
C LEU A 217 1.62 29.00 -5.23
N GLY A 218 0.49 28.32 -5.07
CA GLY A 218 -0.83 28.75 -5.59
C GLY A 218 -0.95 28.63 -7.10
N MET A 219 -0.14 27.76 -7.73
CA MET A 219 -0.16 27.57 -9.18
C MET A 219 -1.14 26.50 -9.60
N ALA A 220 -1.98 26.83 -10.59
CA ALA A 220 -2.75 25.81 -11.31
C ALA A 220 -1.81 25.02 -12.22
N ILE A 221 -1.70 23.71 -12.00
CA ILE A 221 -0.89 22.83 -12.80
C ILE A 221 -1.75 22.32 -13.95
N ARG A 222 -1.33 22.57 -15.19
CA ARG A 222 -1.99 21.97 -16.36
C ARG A 222 -1.59 20.50 -16.47
N GLY A 223 -2.50 19.68 -16.98
CA GLY A 223 -2.19 18.29 -17.31
C GLY A 223 -1.00 18.18 -18.26
N PRO A 224 -0.41 16.98 -18.40
CA PRO A 224 0.73 16.75 -19.29
C PRO A 224 0.38 17.02 -20.75
N ALA A 225 1.39 17.21 -21.58
CA ALA A 225 1.19 17.46 -23.01
C ALA A 225 0.42 16.34 -23.73
N SER A 226 0.56 15.10 -23.25
CA SER A 226 -0.17 13.92 -23.73
C SER A 226 -1.67 13.97 -23.40
N ASP A 227 -2.06 14.62 -22.29
CA ASP A 227 -3.45 14.78 -21.86
C ASP A 227 -3.65 16.11 -21.08
N PRO A 228 -3.73 17.26 -21.78
CA PRO A 228 -3.77 18.57 -21.14
C PRO A 228 -5.01 18.86 -20.28
N ARG A 229 -6.06 18.05 -20.41
CA ARG A 229 -7.32 18.21 -19.66
C ARG A 229 -7.36 17.41 -18.36
N THR A 230 -6.48 16.42 -18.23
CA THR A 230 -6.40 15.59 -17.03
C THR A 230 -5.79 16.37 -15.87
N ASP A 231 -6.30 16.16 -14.67
CA ASP A 231 -5.66 16.58 -13.43
C ASP A 231 -4.30 15.88 -13.27
N VAL A 232 -3.26 16.64 -12.94
CA VAL A 232 -1.89 16.12 -12.84
C VAL A 232 -1.75 15.04 -11.76
N ARG A 233 -2.50 15.14 -10.65
CA ARG A 233 -2.49 14.11 -9.60
C ARG A 233 -3.16 12.84 -10.08
N LEU A 234 -4.26 12.96 -10.84
CA LEU A 234 -4.90 11.80 -11.45
C LEU A 234 -3.99 11.15 -12.50
N HIS A 235 -3.21 11.96 -13.25
CA HIS A 235 -2.21 11.43 -14.17
C HIS A 235 -1.11 10.67 -13.41
N LEU A 236 -0.53 11.27 -12.36
CA LEU A 236 0.49 10.62 -11.54
C LEU A 236 0.01 9.33 -10.88
N ARG A 237 -1.28 9.26 -10.52
CA ARG A 237 -1.89 8.04 -9.98
C ARG A 237 -1.76 6.84 -10.93
N LYS A 238 -1.78 7.06 -12.24
CA LYS A 238 -1.52 6.00 -13.24
C LYS A 238 -0.09 5.43 -13.14
N ALA A 239 0.90 6.25 -12.74
CA ALA A 239 2.25 5.74 -12.47
C ALA A 239 2.29 4.87 -11.20
N SER A 240 1.53 5.22 -10.17
CA SER A 240 1.37 4.40 -8.96
C SER A 240 0.65 3.07 -9.27
N ASP A 241 -0.33 3.10 -10.19
CA ASP A 241 -1.00 1.89 -10.68
C ASP A 241 -0.01 1.01 -11.48
N ALA A 242 0.87 1.62 -12.28
CA ALA A 242 1.94 0.91 -12.98
C ALA A 242 2.94 0.27 -11.99
N LEU A 243 3.31 0.97 -10.92
CA LEU A 243 4.16 0.39 -9.87
C LEU A 243 3.47 -0.80 -9.18
N THR A 244 2.17 -0.71 -8.94
CA THR A 244 1.37 -1.83 -8.38
C THR A 244 1.32 -3.00 -9.35
N ALA A 245 1.10 -2.75 -10.64
CA ALA A 245 1.13 -3.76 -11.68
C ALA A 245 2.51 -4.43 -11.81
N ALA A 246 3.59 -3.65 -11.70
CA ALA A 246 4.96 -4.16 -11.71
C ALA A 246 5.24 -5.08 -10.50
N ARG A 247 4.74 -4.75 -9.31
CA ARG A 247 4.82 -5.61 -8.12
C ARG A 247 4.06 -6.94 -8.29
N VAL A 248 2.99 -6.94 -9.06
CA VAL A 248 2.28 -8.17 -9.43
C VAL A 248 3.08 -8.95 -10.48
N GLU A 249 3.56 -8.27 -11.53
CA GLU A 249 4.24 -8.90 -12.66
C GLU A 249 5.59 -9.53 -12.27
N ILE A 250 6.27 -9.04 -11.24
CA ILE A 250 7.54 -9.61 -10.77
C ILE A 250 7.44 -11.11 -10.45
N HIS A 251 6.23 -11.61 -10.14
CA HIS A 251 6.01 -13.04 -9.86
C HIS A 251 6.09 -13.92 -11.12
N SER A 252 6.13 -13.33 -12.31
CA SER A 252 6.48 -14.04 -13.54
C SER A 252 7.96 -14.34 -13.66
N PHE A 253 8.82 -13.65 -12.91
CA PHE A 253 10.29 -13.64 -13.02
C PHE A 253 10.79 -13.39 -14.46
N ALA A 254 9.97 -12.74 -15.28
CA ALA A 254 10.28 -12.36 -16.65
C ALA A 254 10.63 -10.88 -16.73
N SER A 255 11.78 -10.55 -17.31
CA SER A 255 12.26 -9.16 -17.39
C SER A 255 11.45 -8.31 -18.35
N GLU A 256 11.13 -8.84 -19.54
CA GLU A 256 10.51 -8.07 -20.62
C GLU A 256 9.12 -7.50 -20.25
N PRO A 257 8.14 -8.28 -19.74
CA PRO A 257 6.86 -7.73 -19.32
C PRO A 257 7.00 -6.70 -18.20
N LEU A 258 7.90 -6.94 -17.26
CA LEU A 258 8.17 -6.02 -16.17
C LEU A 258 8.76 -4.69 -16.68
N GLU A 259 9.75 -4.74 -17.56
CA GLU A 259 10.39 -3.55 -18.14
C GLU A 259 9.39 -2.67 -18.91
N ASN A 260 8.44 -3.28 -19.63
CA ASN A 260 7.39 -2.54 -20.34
C ASN A 260 6.46 -1.77 -19.38
N ILE A 261 6.07 -2.40 -18.26
CA ILE A 261 5.23 -1.77 -17.24
C ILE A 261 5.98 -0.62 -16.57
N LEU A 262 7.25 -0.85 -16.22
CA LEU A 262 8.10 0.15 -15.57
C LEU A 262 8.38 1.35 -16.48
N ALA A 263 8.65 1.10 -17.77
CA ALA A 263 8.88 2.16 -18.75
C ALA A 263 7.65 3.07 -18.88
N LEU A 264 6.45 2.48 -18.94
CA LEU A 264 5.21 3.25 -18.96
C LEU A 264 5.04 4.07 -17.66
N GLY A 265 5.27 3.48 -16.50
CA GLY A 265 5.18 4.17 -15.22
C GLY A 265 6.14 5.36 -15.12
N ARG A 266 7.39 5.19 -15.54
CA ARG A 266 8.42 6.25 -15.59
C ARG A 266 8.05 7.38 -16.52
N GLN A 267 7.54 7.05 -17.72
CA GLN A 267 7.06 8.07 -18.65
C GLN A 267 5.97 8.93 -18.02
N ILE A 268 4.97 8.31 -17.40
CA ILE A 268 3.85 8.99 -16.75
C ILE A 268 4.34 9.88 -15.60
N ALA A 269 5.24 9.38 -14.76
CA ALA A 269 5.81 10.14 -13.64
C ALA A 269 6.60 11.36 -14.14
N ALA A 270 7.42 11.18 -15.19
CA ALA A 270 8.19 12.27 -15.82
C ALA A 270 7.27 13.34 -16.42
N GLU A 271 6.19 12.95 -17.11
CA GLU A 271 5.21 13.89 -17.66
C GLU A 271 4.53 14.72 -16.57
N ALA A 272 4.13 14.09 -15.45
CA ALA A 272 3.54 14.78 -14.32
C ALA A 272 4.53 15.75 -13.65
N GLN A 273 5.77 15.34 -13.45
CA GLN A 273 6.84 16.17 -12.91
C GLN A 273 7.10 17.38 -13.80
N GLN A 274 7.23 17.18 -15.10
CA GLN A 274 7.46 18.26 -16.08
C GLN A 274 6.33 19.29 -16.07
N SER A 275 5.08 18.86 -15.91
CA SER A 275 3.92 19.73 -15.78
C SER A 275 4.02 20.63 -14.55
N ALA A 276 4.38 20.05 -13.40
CA ALA A 276 4.56 20.78 -12.16
C ALA A 276 5.76 21.75 -12.21
N GLU A 277 6.90 21.33 -12.75
CA GLU A 277 8.06 22.20 -12.96
C GLU A 277 7.73 23.39 -13.87
N THR A 278 6.92 23.14 -14.90
CA THR A 278 6.50 24.21 -15.80
C THR A 278 5.65 25.25 -15.07
N ALA A 279 4.74 24.81 -14.18
CA ALA A 279 3.98 25.71 -13.34
C ALA A 279 4.88 26.54 -12.39
N ILE A 280 5.88 25.92 -11.78
CA ILE A 280 6.85 26.59 -10.91
C ILE A 280 7.66 27.63 -11.71
N ARG A 281 8.16 27.26 -12.90
CA ARG A 281 8.86 28.22 -13.78
C ARG A 281 7.98 29.40 -14.14
N GLN A 282 6.70 29.18 -14.46
CA GLN A 282 5.76 30.27 -14.75
C GLN A 282 5.54 31.16 -13.54
N TYR A 283 5.47 30.63 -12.33
CA TYR A 283 5.40 31.40 -11.10
C TYR A 283 6.57 32.36 -10.96
N HIS A 284 7.81 31.86 -11.09
CA HIS A 284 9.00 32.71 -11.00
C HIS A 284 9.08 33.75 -12.12
N ALA A 285 8.71 33.36 -13.33
CA ALA A 285 8.67 34.33 -14.46
C ALA A 285 7.68 35.44 -14.20
N ARG A 286 6.44 35.13 -13.74
CA ARG A 286 5.43 36.16 -13.39
C ARG A 286 5.93 37.11 -12.31
N ARG A 287 6.62 36.61 -11.29
CA ARG A 287 7.17 37.44 -10.21
C ARG A 287 8.29 38.37 -10.73
N MET A 288 9.16 37.88 -11.59
CA MET A 288 10.20 38.73 -12.22
C MET A 288 9.57 39.83 -13.09
N TRP A 289 8.57 39.49 -13.91
CA TRP A 289 7.87 40.47 -14.73
C TRP A 289 7.14 41.51 -13.86
N LEU A 290 6.50 41.08 -12.77
CA LEU A 290 5.85 41.97 -11.81
C LEU A 290 6.86 42.93 -11.18
N ALA A 291 7.98 42.40 -10.67
CA ALA A 291 9.06 43.22 -10.12
C ALA A 291 9.59 44.24 -11.15
N GLY A 292 9.83 43.81 -12.41
CA GLY A 292 10.26 44.67 -13.49
C GLY A 292 9.24 45.77 -13.82
N SER A 293 7.93 45.46 -13.79
CA SER A 293 6.87 46.45 -14.03
C SER A 293 6.70 47.48 -12.90
N LEU A 294 7.12 47.15 -11.67
CA LEU A 294 7.10 48.11 -10.56
C LEU A 294 8.15 49.20 -10.67
N VAL A 295 9.27 48.94 -11.34
CA VAL A 295 10.37 49.95 -11.51
C VAL A 295 9.88 51.24 -12.14
N PRO A 296 9.22 51.26 -13.32
CA PRO A 296 8.72 52.50 -13.91
C PRO A 296 7.64 53.19 -13.03
N ILE A 297 6.81 52.39 -12.34
CA ILE A 297 5.81 52.93 -11.42
C ILE A 297 6.48 53.68 -10.28
N VAL A 298 7.49 53.11 -9.64
CA VAL A 298 8.26 53.72 -8.56
C VAL A 298 8.96 55.01 -9.05
N LEU A 299 9.54 54.99 -10.29
CA LEU A 299 10.14 56.16 -10.89
C LEU A 299 9.13 57.29 -11.11
N VAL A 300 7.96 56.96 -11.67
CA VAL A 300 6.85 57.97 -11.86
C VAL A 300 6.39 58.55 -10.51
N ILE A 301 6.20 57.71 -9.50
CA ILE A 301 5.86 58.18 -8.15
C ILE A 301 6.93 59.09 -7.60
N GLY A 302 8.21 58.73 -7.76
CA GLY A 302 9.34 59.56 -7.33
C GLY A 302 9.33 60.92 -7.99
N VAL A 303 9.15 60.97 -9.32
CA VAL A 303 9.08 62.23 -10.10
C VAL A 303 7.89 63.06 -9.65
N LEU A 304 6.72 62.44 -9.44
CA LEU A 304 5.52 63.17 -8.95
C LEU A 304 5.71 63.72 -7.54
N LEU A 305 6.36 63.00 -6.67
CA LEU A 305 6.66 63.50 -5.31
C LEU A 305 7.63 64.68 -5.32
N VAL A 306 8.64 64.68 -6.20
CA VAL A 306 9.54 65.79 -6.41
C VAL A 306 8.77 66.94 -6.97
N TYR A 307 7.91 66.75 -7.98
CA TYR A 307 7.11 67.77 -8.61
C TYR A 307 6.15 68.42 -7.58
N ILE A 308 5.44 67.65 -6.76
CA ILE A 308 4.55 68.14 -5.73
C ILE A 308 5.30 69.00 -4.71
N ARG A 309 6.53 68.67 -4.34
CA ARG A 309 7.37 69.48 -3.44
C ARG A 309 7.83 70.79 -4.06
N THR A 310 7.83 70.90 -5.36
CA THR A 310 8.20 72.16 -6.07
C THR A 310 7.00 73.07 -6.36
N LEU A 311 5.78 72.57 -6.11
CA LEU A 311 4.58 73.43 -6.27
C LEU A 311 4.54 74.49 -5.17
N PRO A 312 4.22 75.78 -5.54
CA PRO A 312 4.07 76.83 -4.57
C PRO A 312 2.90 76.50 -3.64
N VAL A 313 3.10 76.69 -2.34
CA VAL A 313 2.03 76.50 -1.32
C VAL A 313 0.99 77.58 -1.61
N PRO A 314 -0.27 77.21 -1.86
CA PRO A 314 -1.33 78.20 -2.04
C PRO A 314 -1.45 79.06 -0.76
N PRO A 315 -1.64 80.37 -0.91
CA PRO A 315 -1.81 81.22 0.24
C PRO A 315 -2.99 80.70 1.10
N PRO A 316 -2.94 80.87 2.44
CA PRO A 316 -4.05 80.50 3.31
C PRO A 316 -5.27 81.16 2.82
N ALA A 317 -6.43 80.49 2.72
CA ALA A 317 -7.71 81.05 2.38
C ALA A 317 -7.96 82.20 3.31
N SER A 318 -8.09 83.47 2.76
CA SER A 318 -8.49 84.62 3.56
C SER A 318 -9.82 84.31 4.18
N GLU A 319 -9.92 84.44 5.50
CA GLU A 319 -11.16 84.36 6.19
C GLU A 319 -12.15 85.30 5.47
N ALA A 320 -13.18 84.73 4.88
CA ALA A 320 -14.23 85.48 4.30
C ALA A 320 -14.97 86.24 5.46
N THR A 321 -14.81 87.54 5.49
CA THR A 321 -15.54 88.37 6.41
C THR A 321 -17.03 88.03 6.28
N PRO A 322 -17.76 87.80 7.35
CA PRO A 322 -19.22 87.55 7.29
C PRO A 322 -19.90 88.78 6.73
N PRO A 323 -20.93 88.62 5.91
CA PRO A 323 -21.70 89.76 5.39
C PRO A 323 -22.37 90.48 6.57
N ASP A 324 -22.35 91.87 6.50
CA ASP A 324 -23.03 92.72 7.46
C ASP A 324 -24.52 92.40 7.51
N PRO A 325 -25.16 92.47 8.71
CA PRO A 325 -26.60 92.22 8.89
C PRO A 325 -27.38 93.25 8.15
N PRO A 326 -28.54 92.92 7.55
CA PRO A 326 -29.39 93.89 6.85
C PRO A 326 -30.00 94.89 7.83
N ALA A 327 -30.06 96.15 7.42
CA ALA A 327 -30.63 97.28 8.15
C ALA A 327 -32.14 97.22 8.35
#